data_d14e2a97fe9433de1e4af1d8dd4ababe
#
_entry.id   d14e2a97fe9433de1e4af1d8dd4ababe
#
_cell.length_a   1.000
_cell.length_b   1.000
_cell.length_c   1.000
_cell.angle_alpha   90.00
_cell.angle_beta   90.00
_cell.angle_gamma   90.00
#
_symmetry.space_group_name_H-M   'P 1'
#
loop_
_entity.id
_entity.type
_entity.pdbx_description
1 polymer ?
#
loop_
_entity_poly.entity_id
_entity_poly.type
_entity_poly.pdbx_seq_one_letter_code
_entity_poly.pdbx_strand_id
1 'polypeptide(L)'
;MELGNYTSSGFYDELITARGRPRAAARAVWKYLKGLDASELNERKAACEIAALVAGITFRVYFEDTGVDRPMPFDLIPRVIPKKEWDTVSAGLVQRVQALNLFIEDLYNEQRIIKDGVFPRELLTQSDNFRQQCRGFTPPLGIWAHICGTDLVRDERGELLVLEDNLRIPSGVSYMLENRQVMKRVFPELFEDSGIQPVDEYPSQLFDTLAALSPRPQDYPNVVVLTPGSFNSAYFEHAYLAQMMGVELVEGRDLIVDDDDRVYMQTIAGLAPVDVIYRRVDDAFLDPEVFRKDSLLGVPGLMRAWRSGQVALANAPGAGVADDKVVYAWVPDIIRYYLDEEPGIANVPTWKCSDPADRRYVLAHLGELVVKPANESGGYGMLIGPHSTKAEQRKFARLIKDHPRNYIAQPTLALSTCPTYVASGVAPRHVDLRPFILSGLQTHVTTGGLTRVALQAGSLVVNSSQGGGSKDTWIVDTERSR
;
A
#
# COMPACT_ATOMS: atom_id res chain seq x y z
N MET A 1 25.68 13.41 -18.66
CA MET A 1 24.92 12.17 -18.81
C MET A 1 23.98 12.32 -20.00
N GLU A 2 23.96 11.33 -20.88
CA GLU A 2 23.13 11.48 -22.07
C GLU A 2 21.83 10.67 -21.90
N LEU A 3 20.77 11.31 -21.38
CA LEU A 3 19.41 10.81 -21.59
C LEU A 3 19.14 10.49 -23.08
N GLY A 4 19.94 11.06 -23.99
CA GLY A 4 19.87 10.78 -25.42
C GLY A 4 20.19 9.34 -25.81
N ASN A 5 20.92 8.60 -24.99
CA ASN A 5 21.29 7.21 -25.22
C ASN A 5 20.44 6.21 -24.37
N TYR A 6 19.46 6.71 -23.63
CA TYR A 6 18.59 5.85 -22.83
C TYR A 6 17.65 5.01 -23.70
N THR A 7 17.57 3.71 -23.41
CA THR A 7 16.64 2.77 -24.05
C THR A 7 15.90 1.95 -23.00
N SER A 8 14.67 1.56 -23.28
CA SER A 8 13.79 0.82 -22.37
C SER A 8 14.07 -0.69 -22.30
N SER A 9 15.12 -1.17 -22.95
CA SER A 9 15.50 -2.60 -22.96
C SER A 9 14.36 -3.57 -23.36
N GLY A 10 13.40 -3.12 -24.16
CA GLY A 10 12.30 -3.94 -24.66
C GLY A 10 11.05 -3.99 -23.76
N PHE A 11 11.09 -3.39 -22.58
CA PHE A 11 9.93 -3.27 -21.68
C PHE A 11 9.09 -2.02 -22.00
N TYR A 12 7.84 -2.01 -21.54
CA TYR A 12 7.08 -0.77 -21.50
C TYR A 12 7.80 0.22 -20.59
N ASP A 13 8.07 1.41 -21.07
CA ASP A 13 8.72 2.45 -20.28
C ASP A 13 7.74 3.58 -19.96
N GLU A 14 7.76 4.04 -18.72
CA GLU A 14 6.83 5.05 -18.21
C GLU A 14 7.08 6.45 -18.78
N LEU A 15 8.31 6.75 -19.19
CA LEU A 15 8.70 8.08 -19.63
C LEU A 15 8.84 8.20 -21.16
N ILE A 16 9.34 7.13 -21.83
CA ILE A 16 9.58 7.13 -23.28
C ILE A 16 8.75 6.06 -23.99
N THR A 17 8.53 6.28 -25.26
CA THR A 17 7.91 5.28 -26.16
C THR A 17 8.98 4.31 -26.67
N ALA A 18 8.57 3.19 -27.26
CA ALA A 18 9.48 2.23 -27.91
C ALA A 18 10.35 2.86 -29.01
N ARG A 19 9.97 4.04 -29.53
CA ARG A 19 10.77 4.81 -30.51
C ARG A 19 11.74 5.81 -29.86
N GLY A 20 11.95 5.74 -28.54
CA GLY A 20 12.80 6.66 -27.77
C GLY A 20 12.29 8.10 -27.66
N ARG A 21 11.01 8.36 -27.95
CA ARG A 21 10.38 9.68 -27.80
C ARG A 21 9.67 9.79 -26.47
N PRO A 22 9.73 10.98 -25.80
CA PRO A 22 8.99 11.17 -24.55
C PRO A 22 7.48 11.00 -24.78
N ARG A 23 6.81 10.36 -23.80
CA ARG A 23 5.34 10.30 -23.76
C ARG A 23 4.76 11.68 -23.59
N ALA A 24 3.52 11.90 -24.03
CA ALA A 24 2.92 13.25 -24.07
C ALA A 24 3.00 13.96 -22.70
N ALA A 25 2.60 13.30 -21.63
CA ALA A 25 2.63 13.86 -20.27
C ALA A 25 4.05 14.09 -19.73
N ALA A 26 5.05 13.37 -20.25
CA ALA A 26 6.43 13.44 -19.79
C ALA A 26 7.30 14.45 -20.57
N ARG A 27 6.75 15.15 -21.56
CA ARG A 27 7.56 16.01 -22.45
C ARG A 27 8.28 17.14 -21.72
N ALA A 28 7.61 17.81 -20.79
CA ALA A 28 8.20 18.90 -20.01
C ALA A 28 9.37 18.39 -19.14
N VAL A 29 9.14 17.31 -18.39
CA VAL A 29 10.16 16.66 -17.56
C VAL A 29 11.35 16.19 -18.40
N TRP A 30 11.07 15.52 -19.52
CA TRP A 30 12.11 15.04 -20.43
C TRP A 30 12.96 16.18 -20.99
N LYS A 31 12.31 17.25 -21.45
CA LYS A 31 13.00 18.43 -21.98
C LYS A 31 13.90 19.07 -20.93
N TYR A 32 13.41 19.23 -19.71
CA TYR A 32 14.15 19.80 -18.60
C TYR A 32 15.38 18.93 -18.24
N LEU A 33 15.16 17.65 -17.94
CA LEU A 33 16.23 16.72 -17.55
C LEU A 33 17.30 16.57 -18.64
N LYS A 34 16.90 16.60 -19.92
CA LYS A 34 17.85 16.56 -21.04
C LYS A 34 18.71 17.81 -21.13
N GLY A 35 18.24 18.95 -20.61
CA GLY A 35 18.98 20.20 -20.56
C GLY A 35 20.05 20.25 -19.49
N LEU A 36 19.97 19.38 -18.46
CA LEU A 36 20.92 19.34 -17.36
C LEU A 36 22.21 18.62 -17.79
N ASP A 37 23.34 19.16 -17.41
CA ASP A 37 24.61 18.47 -17.56
C ASP A 37 24.88 17.46 -16.43
N ALA A 38 25.98 16.71 -16.51
CA ALA A 38 26.30 15.68 -15.51
C ALA A 38 26.63 16.27 -14.13
N SER A 39 27.19 17.48 -14.07
CA SER A 39 27.49 18.16 -12.80
C SER A 39 26.21 18.59 -12.11
N GLU A 40 25.31 19.27 -12.83
CA GLU A 40 24.01 19.70 -12.34
C GLU A 40 23.17 18.55 -11.82
N LEU A 41 23.16 17.41 -12.51
CA LEU A 41 22.44 16.21 -12.06
C LEU A 41 23.03 15.62 -10.79
N ASN A 42 24.37 15.59 -10.66
CA ASN A 42 25.03 15.12 -9.44
C ASN A 42 24.74 16.06 -8.26
N GLU A 43 24.75 17.39 -8.48
CA GLU A 43 24.39 18.37 -7.48
C GLU A 43 22.93 18.22 -7.02
N ARG A 44 21.99 18.03 -7.98
CA ARG A 44 20.57 17.78 -7.68
C ARG A 44 20.39 16.45 -6.91
N LYS A 45 21.14 15.40 -7.27
CA LYS A 45 21.12 14.13 -6.54
C LYS A 45 21.59 14.31 -5.10
N ALA A 46 22.73 14.98 -4.91
CA ALA A 46 23.23 15.27 -3.56
C ALA A 46 22.22 16.11 -2.75
N ALA A 47 21.57 17.08 -3.38
CA ALA A 47 20.52 17.87 -2.74
C ALA A 47 19.31 17.01 -2.33
N CYS A 48 18.88 16.05 -3.15
CA CYS A 48 17.84 15.08 -2.78
C CYS A 48 18.25 14.24 -1.56
N GLU A 49 19.47 13.71 -1.56
CA GLU A 49 20.00 12.91 -0.44
C GLU A 49 20.06 13.71 0.87
N ILE A 50 20.52 14.96 0.80
CA ILE A 50 20.55 15.87 1.96
C ILE A 50 19.11 16.18 2.41
N ALA A 51 18.19 16.49 1.50
CA ALA A 51 16.80 16.80 1.83
C ALA A 51 16.12 15.60 2.52
N ALA A 52 16.31 14.40 2.02
CA ALA A 52 15.80 13.16 2.63
C ALA A 52 16.38 12.93 4.03
N LEU A 53 17.69 13.15 4.21
CA LEU A 53 18.36 13.01 5.50
C LEU A 53 17.82 14.03 6.52
N VAL A 54 17.69 15.30 6.13
CA VAL A 54 17.17 16.38 6.99
C VAL A 54 15.70 16.13 7.37
N ALA A 55 14.89 15.59 6.45
CA ALA A 55 13.51 15.19 6.73
C ALA A 55 13.41 13.96 7.65
N GLY A 56 14.52 13.30 7.98
CA GLY A 56 14.53 12.10 8.82
C GLY A 56 13.88 10.89 8.12
N ILE A 57 13.83 10.90 6.79
CA ILE A 57 13.26 9.80 5.98
C ILE A 57 14.18 8.60 6.06
N THR A 58 14.07 7.85 7.14
CA THR A 58 14.88 6.66 7.39
C THR A 58 14.05 5.41 7.25
N PHE A 59 14.68 4.36 6.79
CA PHE A 59 14.09 3.04 6.68
C PHE A 59 15.02 2.01 7.32
N ARG A 60 14.48 1.19 8.21
CA ARG A 60 15.23 0.12 8.86
C ARG A 60 15.10 -1.17 8.05
N VAL A 61 16.23 -1.67 7.53
CA VAL A 61 16.29 -2.97 6.85
C VAL A 61 16.44 -4.07 7.91
N TYR A 62 15.52 -5.02 7.97
CA TYR A 62 15.45 -6.05 9.01
C TYR A 62 16.63 -7.06 9.03
N PHE A 63 17.50 -7.08 8.01
CA PHE A 63 18.55 -8.09 7.86
C PHE A 63 19.98 -7.62 8.12
N GLU A 64 20.18 -6.36 8.48
CA GLU A 64 21.51 -5.88 8.84
C GLU A 64 21.61 -5.69 10.36
N ASP A 65 22.43 -6.51 11.00
CA ASP A 65 22.74 -6.46 12.45
C ASP A 65 23.35 -5.12 12.92
N THR A 66 23.53 -4.16 12.03
CA THR A 66 24.20 -2.89 12.31
C THR A 66 23.30 -1.84 12.95
N GLY A 67 21.98 -2.04 13.02
CA GLY A 67 21.04 -1.13 13.70
C GLY A 67 21.03 0.33 13.21
N VAL A 68 21.69 0.62 12.08
CA VAL A 68 21.80 1.98 11.54
C VAL A 68 20.61 2.25 10.63
N ASP A 69 19.84 3.28 10.97
CA ASP A 69 18.81 3.81 10.09
C ASP A 69 19.49 4.39 8.84
N ARG A 70 19.12 3.89 7.68
CA ARG A 70 19.60 4.41 6.40
C ARG A 70 18.55 5.30 5.75
N PRO A 71 18.95 6.39 5.06
CA PRO A 71 18.02 7.14 4.23
C PRO A 71 17.36 6.20 3.21
N MET A 72 16.05 6.32 3.00
CA MET A 72 15.37 5.59 1.93
C MET A 72 15.94 6.05 0.58
N PRO A 73 16.43 5.14 -0.27
CA PRO A 73 16.96 5.53 -1.56
C PRO A 73 15.87 6.22 -2.39
N PHE A 74 16.16 7.44 -2.82
CA PHE A 74 15.27 8.26 -3.64
C PHE A 74 15.90 8.54 -5.00
N ASP A 75 15.12 8.36 -6.06
CA ASP A 75 15.54 8.68 -7.42
C ASP A 75 14.91 9.97 -7.91
N LEU A 76 15.74 10.85 -8.44
CA LEU A 76 15.37 12.20 -8.88
C LEU A 76 14.56 12.26 -10.20
N ILE A 77 14.43 11.16 -10.93
CA ILE A 77 13.63 11.11 -12.15
C ILE A 77 12.22 10.64 -11.78
N PRO A 78 11.18 11.49 -11.88
CA PRO A 78 9.83 11.12 -11.47
C PRO A 78 9.19 10.13 -12.43
N ARG A 79 8.22 9.37 -11.92
CA ARG A 79 7.25 8.65 -12.75
C ARG A 79 6.14 9.60 -13.15
N VAL A 80 5.76 9.63 -14.43
CA VAL A 80 4.73 10.54 -14.93
C VAL A 80 3.57 9.75 -15.50
N ILE A 81 2.35 10.02 -15.01
CA ILE A 81 1.11 9.39 -15.44
C ILE A 81 0.14 10.49 -15.92
N PRO A 82 -0.51 10.33 -17.11
CA PRO A 82 -1.52 11.28 -17.57
C PRO A 82 -2.73 11.32 -16.64
N LYS A 83 -3.27 12.52 -16.36
CA LYS A 83 -4.46 12.68 -15.51
C LYS A 83 -5.64 11.85 -16.00
N LYS A 84 -5.91 11.83 -17.31
CA LYS A 84 -7.01 11.05 -17.88
C LYS A 84 -6.91 9.54 -17.56
N GLU A 85 -5.71 8.98 -17.60
CA GLU A 85 -5.46 7.58 -17.20
C GLU A 85 -5.69 7.41 -15.71
N TRP A 86 -5.17 8.36 -14.90
CA TRP A 86 -5.32 8.32 -13.46
C TRP A 86 -6.77 8.42 -12.99
N ASP A 87 -7.59 9.24 -13.65
CA ASP A 87 -9.02 9.35 -13.34
C ASP A 87 -9.75 8.00 -13.54
N THR A 88 -9.40 7.25 -14.59
CA THR A 88 -9.95 5.90 -14.84
C THR A 88 -9.50 4.91 -13.77
N VAL A 89 -8.22 4.91 -13.43
CA VAL A 89 -7.66 4.05 -12.37
C VAL A 89 -8.30 4.37 -11.03
N SER A 90 -8.41 5.65 -10.68
CA SER A 90 -9.02 6.09 -9.41
C SER A 90 -10.47 5.62 -9.28
N ALA A 91 -11.27 5.73 -10.35
CA ALA A 91 -12.64 5.23 -10.35
C ALA A 91 -12.71 3.72 -10.11
N GLY A 92 -11.82 2.94 -10.73
CA GLY A 92 -11.73 1.49 -10.50
C GLY A 92 -11.28 1.13 -9.07
N LEU A 93 -10.40 1.95 -8.47
CA LEU A 93 -9.97 1.76 -7.08
C LEU A 93 -11.09 2.08 -6.08
N VAL A 94 -11.88 3.12 -6.33
CA VAL A 94 -13.07 3.46 -5.52
C VAL A 94 -14.06 2.30 -5.53
N GLN A 95 -14.43 1.80 -6.73
CA GLN A 95 -15.30 0.64 -6.89
C GLN A 95 -14.77 -0.57 -6.10
N ARG A 96 -13.47 -0.86 -6.24
CA ARG A 96 -12.83 -2.00 -5.61
C ARG A 96 -12.90 -1.95 -4.08
N VAL A 97 -12.53 -0.82 -3.48
CA VAL A 97 -12.54 -0.66 -2.03
C VAL A 97 -13.97 -0.67 -1.47
N GLN A 98 -14.94 -0.12 -2.20
CA GLN A 98 -16.34 -0.21 -1.84
C GLN A 98 -16.82 -1.68 -1.80
N ALA A 99 -16.54 -2.46 -2.83
CA ALA A 99 -16.89 -3.88 -2.86
C ALA A 99 -16.20 -4.68 -1.74
N LEU A 100 -14.93 -4.39 -1.45
CA LEU A 100 -14.18 -5.04 -0.37
C LEU A 100 -14.75 -4.70 1.02
N ASN A 101 -15.19 -3.47 1.27
CA ASN A 101 -15.85 -3.12 2.53
C ASN A 101 -17.18 -3.86 2.69
N LEU A 102 -18.01 -3.93 1.64
CA LEU A 102 -19.24 -4.71 1.65
C LEU A 102 -18.99 -6.22 1.88
N PHE A 103 -17.94 -6.75 1.29
CA PHE A 103 -17.51 -8.13 1.48
C PHE A 103 -17.10 -8.40 2.93
N ILE A 104 -16.28 -7.54 3.54
CA ILE A 104 -15.86 -7.71 4.92
C ILE A 104 -17.06 -7.63 5.86
N GLU A 105 -17.95 -6.65 5.66
CA GLU A 105 -19.18 -6.50 6.45
C GLU A 105 -20.04 -7.77 6.38
N ASP A 106 -20.25 -8.31 5.18
CA ASP A 106 -21.01 -9.54 4.99
C ASP A 106 -20.35 -10.76 5.65
N LEU A 107 -19.02 -10.87 5.59
CA LEU A 107 -18.31 -12.00 6.20
C LEU A 107 -18.46 -12.05 7.72
N TYR A 108 -18.49 -10.91 8.39
CA TYR A 108 -18.64 -10.83 9.85
C TYR A 108 -20.08 -10.91 10.31
N ASN A 109 -21.06 -10.70 9.44
CA ASN A 109 -22.48 -10.68 9.76
C ASN A 109 -23.25 -11.80 9.05
N GLU A 110 -23.86 -11.53 7.91
CA GLU A 110 -24.80 -12.44 7.27
C GLU A 110 -24.18 -13.59 6.48
N GLN A 111 -22.97 -13.42 5.97
CA GLN A 111 -22.26 -14.38 5.10
C GLN A 111 -23.07 -14.77 3.85
N ARG A 112 -23.72 -13.80 3.20
CA ARG A 112 -24.58 -14.02 2.02
C ARG A 112 -23.77 -14.58 0.86
N ILE A 113 -22.62 -13.99 0.54
CA ILE A 113 -21.77 -14.44 -0.58
C ILE A 113 -21.34 -15.91 -0.43
N ILE A 114 -21.20 -16.40 0.80
CA ILE A 114 -20.91 -17.81 1.09
C ILE A 114 -22.16 -18.67 0.95
N LYS A 115 -23.33 -18.22 1.43
CA LYS A 115 -24.61 -18.93 1.33
C LYS A 115 -25.02 -19.09 -0.12
N ASP A 116 -24.76 -18.09 -0.94
CA ASP A 116 -25.07 -18.06 -2.37
C ASP A 116 -24.02 -18.81 -3.22
N GLY A 117 -22.97 -19.36 -2.59
CA GLY A 117 -21.99 -20.23 -3.22
C GLY A 117 -20.98 -19.50 -4.11
N VAL A 118 -20.91 -18.17 -4.03
CA VAL A 118 -19.97 -17.37 -4.82
C VAL A 118 -18.55 -17.43 -4.21
N PHE A 119 -18.45 -17.35 -2.87
CA PHE A 119 -17.18 -17.45 -2.16
C PHE A 119 -17.14 -18.73 -1.30
N PRO A 120 -16.11 -19.60 -1.46
CA PRO A 120 -16.03 -20.85 -0.71
C PRO A 120 -15.84 -20.63 0.79
N ARG A 121 -16.66 -21.30 1.62
CA ARG A 121 -16.61 -21.24 3.09
C ARG A 121 -15.24 -21.62 3.67
N GLU A 122 -14.59 -22.58 3.05
CA GLU A 122 -13.30 -23.12 3.48
C GLU A 122 -12.20 -22.03 3.44
N LEU A 123 -12.28 -21.12 2.50
CA LEU A 123 -11.32 -20.00 2.38
C LEU A 123 -11.42 -19.05 3.56
N LEU A 124 -12.63 -18.85 4.12
CA LEU A 124 -12.84 -18.03 5.30
C LEU A 124 -12.39 -18.78 6.59
N THR A 125 -12.85 -20.03 6.76
CA THR A 125 -12.60 -20.78 8.01
C THR A 125 -11.13 -21.15 8.22
N GLN A 126 -10.35 -21.18 7.16
CA GLN A 126 -8.91 -21.45 7.19
C GLN A 126 -8.05 -20.17 7.11
N SER A 127 -8.66 -18.99 7.14
CA SER A 127 -7.92 -17.72 7.14
C SER A 127 -7.53 -17.33 8.56
N ASP A 128 -6.24 -17.18 8.81
CA ASP A 128 -5.71 -16.67 10.08
C ASP A 128 -6.11 -15.21 10.35
N ASN A 129 -6.51 -14.49 9.28
CA ASN A 129 -6.92 -13.09 9.36
C ASN A 129 -8.42 -12.91 9.66
N PHE A 130 -9.22 -13.99 9.66
CA PHE A 130 -10.61 -13.92 10.06
C PHE A 130 -10.74 -13.92 11.58
N ARG A 131 -11.08 -12.78 12.15
CA ARG A 131 -11.18 -12.56 13.60
C ARG A 131 -12.58 -12.88 14.09
N GLN A 132 -12.78 -14.09 14.65
CA GLN A 132 -14.08 -14.52 15.21
C GLN A 132 -14.65 -13.52 16.22
N GLN A 133 -13.80 -12.79 16.94
CA GLN A 133 -14.14 -11.77 17.93
C GLN A 133 -14.87 -10.57 17.33
N CYS A 134 -14.79 -10.37 16.02
CA CYS A 134 -15.43 -9.27 15.31
C CYS A 134 -16.83 -9.61 14.78
N ARG A 135 -17.28 -10.88 14.90
CA ARG A 135 -18.59 -11.32 14.40
C ARG A 135 -19.75 -10.59 15.09
N GLY A 136 -20.80 -10.30 14.29
CA GLY A 136 -22.01 -9.66 14.76
C GLY A 136 -21.81 -8.19 15.18
N PHE A 137 -20.80 -7.54 14.62
CA PHE A 137 -20.52 -6.12 14.82
C PHE A 137 -20.41 -5.42 13.47
N THR A 138 -20.89 -4.19 13.40
CA THR A 138 -20.76 -3.31 12.24
C THR A 138 -20.05 -2.03 12.70
N PRO A 139 -18.87 -1.71 12.16
CA PRO A 139 -18.14 -0.48 12.46
C PRO A 139 -18.94 0.78 12.04
N PRO A 140 -18.56 1.97 12.54
CA PRO A 140 -19.14 3.23 12.06
C PRO A 140 -19.15 3.31 10.53
N LEU A 141 -20.24 3.81 9.95
CA LEU A 141 -20.49 3.91 8.51
C LEU A 141 -20.51 2.56 7.76
N GLY A 142 -20.42 1.42 8.44
CA GLY A 142 -20.27 0.09 7.81
C GLY A 142 -18.93 -0.11 7.13
N ILE A 143 -17.92 0.70 7.44
CA ILE A 143 -16.60 0.67 6.81
C ILE A 143 -15.60 -0.03 7.73
N TRP A 144 -14.92 -1.05 7.20
CA TRP A 144 -13.89 -1.83 7.89
C TRP A 144 -12.49 -1.37 7.53
N ALA A 145 -12.26 -1.12 6.24
CA ALA A 145 -10.98 -0.66 5.71
C ALA A 145 -11.11 0.81 5.29
N HIS A 146 -10.75 1.71 6.22
CA HIS A 146 -10.81 3.15 6.03
C HIS A 146 -9.60 3.68 5.26
N ILE A 147 -8.45 3.07 5.47
CA ILE A 147 -7.19 3.38 4.80
C ILE A 147 -6.72 2.13 4.06
N CYS A 148 -6.65 2.20 2.72
CA CYS A 148 -6.21 1.12 1.87
C CYS A 148 -4.99 1.53 1.06
N GLY A 149 -4.11 0.57 0.78
CA GLY A 149 -3.01 0.72 -0.16
C GLY A 149 -3.09 -0.40 -1.19
N THR A 150 -3.37 -0.07 -2.44
CA THR A 150 -3.49 -1.06 -3.51
C THR A 150 -2.25 -1.02 -4.38
N ASP A 151 -1.54 -2.14 -4.50
CA ASP A 151 -0.34 -2.22 -5.31
C ASP A 151 -0.71 -2.44 -6.79
N LEU A 152 -0.25 -1.54 -7.63
CA LEU A 152 -0.46 -1.56 -9.08
C LEU A 152 0.84 -1.85 -9.81
N VAL A 153 0.75 -2.65 -10.85
CA VAL A 153 1.83 -2.90 -11.79
C VAL A 153 1.36 -2.59 -13.22
N ARG A 154 2.28 -2.19 -14.08
CA ARG A 154 1.96 -2.01 -15.49
C ARG A 154 2.58 -3.13 -16.30
N ASP A 155 1.80 -3.75 -17.14
CA ASP A 155 2.22 -4.83 -18.03
C ASP A 155 2.91 -4.33 -19.31
N GLU A 156 3.30 -5.24 -20.16
CA GLU A 156 3.95 -4.97 -21.46
C GLU A 156 3.07 -4.22 -22.46
N ARG A 157 1.74 -4.28 -22.29
CA ARG A 157 0.76 -3.58 -23.15
C ARG A 157 0.54 -2.15 -22.69
N GLY A 158 1.03 -1.82 -21.48
CA GLY A 158 0.85 -0.52 -20.86
C GLY A 158 -0.42 -0.42 -20.00
N GLU A 159 -1.07 -1.55 -19.69
CA GLU A 159 -2.24 -1.59 -18.82
C GLU A 159 -1.82 -1.63 -17.36
N LEU A 160 -2.46 -0.79 -16.52
CA LEU A 160 -2.31 -0.87 -15.06
C LEU A 160 -3.20 -1.96 -14.51
N LEU A 161 -2.60 -2.88 -13.76
CA LEU A 161 -3.25 -4.03 -13.15
C LEU A 161 -3.06 -3.98 -11.64
N VAL A 162 -4.05 -4.44 -10.88
CA VAL A 162 -3.92 -4.63 -9.44
C VAL A 162 -3.08 -5.87 -9.16
N LEU A 163 -2.07 -5.74 -8.31
CA LEU A 163 -1.19 -6.83 -7.88
C LEU A 163 -1.58 -7.39 -6.50
N GLU A 164 -1.95 -6.52 -5.57
CA GLU A 164 -2.46 -6.88 -4.23
C GLU A 164 -3.19 -5.69 -3.59
N ASP A 165 -4.03 -6.01 -2.59
CA ASP A 165 -4.70 -5.03 -1.74
C ASP A 165 -4.13 -5.12 -0.32
N ASN A 166 -3.84 -3.98 0.28
CA ASN A 166 -3.39 -3.86 1.67
C ASN A 166 -4.45 -3.07 2.45
N LEU A 167 -5.20 -3.76 3.30
CA LEU A 167 -6.40 -3.26 3.97
C LEU A 167 -6.27 -3.24 5.50
N ARG A 168 -5.21 -3.84 6.04
CA ARG A 168 -4.98 -3.98 7.47
C ARG A 168 -4.26 -2.77 8.03
N ILE A 169 -2.99 -2.59 7.68
CA ILE A 169 -2.12 -1.49 8.13
C ILE A 169 -1.22 -1.05 6.95
N PRO A 170 -1.79 -0.46 5.88
CA PRO A 170 -1.00 -0.02 4.74
C PRO A 170 0.00 1.06 5.17
N SER A 171 1.21 1.01 4.60
CA SER A 171 2.29 1.97 4.86
C SER A 171 2.89 2.49 3.54
N GLY A 172 3.54 3.64 3.63
CA GLY A 172 4.28 4.25 2.54
C GLY A 172 3.78 5.62 2.08
N VAL A 173 2.65 6.11 2.60
CA VAL A 173 2.11 7.41 2.18
C VAL A 173 2.99 8.58 2.60
N SER A 174 3.64 8.49 3.75
CA SER A 174 4.61 9.50 4.19
C SER A 174 5.76 9.66 3.20
N TYR A 175 6.25 8.56 2.64
CA TYR A 175 7.30 8.60 1.62
C TYR A 175 6.81 9.22 0.31
N MET A 176 5.55 8.98 -0.08
CA MET A 176 4.94 9.65 -1.24
C MET A 176 4.92 11.16 -1.04
N LEU A 177 4.47 11.62 0.14
CA LEU A 177 4.38 13.05 0.47
C LEU A 177 5.76 13.70 0.53
N GLU A 178 6.71 13.07 1.22
CA GLU A 178 8.06 13.58 1.34
C GLU A 178 8.84 13.57 0.02
N ASN A 179 8.67 12.54 -0.82
CA ASN A 179 9.23 12.52 -2.17
C ASN A 179 8.79 13.76 -2.95
N ARG A 180 7.51 14.16 -2.86
CA ARG A 180 6.99 15.39 -3.48
C ARG A 180 7.64 16.65 -2.90
N GLN A 181 7.85 16.72 -1.58
CA GLN A 181 8.51 17.86 -0.93
C GLN A 181 9.97 17.97 -1.35
N VAL A 182 10.68 16.85 -1.42
CA VAL A 182 12.06 16.80 -1.93
C VAL A 182 12.12 17.31 -3.37
N MET A 183 11.22 16.83 -4.24
CA MET A 183 11.19 17.26 -5.64
C MET A 183 10.86 18.74 -5.78
N LYS A 184 9.93 19.28 -5.02
CA LYS A 184 9.61 20.73 -5.02
C LYS A 184 10.82 21.59 -4.60
N ARG A 185 11.64 21.10 -3.66
CA ARG A 185 12.86 21.83 -3.22
C ARG A 185 13.99 21.77 -4.24
N VAL A 186 14.17 20.62 -4.89
CA VAL A 186 15.30 20.37 -5.78
C VAL A 186 15.03 20.80 -7.22
N PHE A 187 13.78 20.75 -7.66
CA PHE A 187 13.35 21.07 -9.02
C PHE A 187 12.15 22.04 -9.03
N PRO A 188 12.22 23.19 -8.33
CA PRO A 188 11.07 24.11 -8.24
C PRO A 188 10.54 24.52 -9.62
N GLU A 189 11.43 24.66 -10.61
CA GLU A 189 11.10 25.09 -11.98
C GLU A 189 10.16 24.09 -12.70
N LEU A 190 10.21 22.81 -12.31
CA LEU A 190 9.32 21.80 -12.90
C LEU A 190 7.89 21.86 -12.37
N PHE A 191 7.66 22.57 -11.26
CA PHE A 191 6.32 22.73 -10.66
C PHE A 191 5.62 24.02 -11.13
N GLU A 192 6.38 24.94 -11.75
CA GLU A 192 5.81 26.11 -12.39
C GLU A 192 5.14 25.70 -13.72
N ASP A 193 3.86 25.99 -13.90
CA ASP A 193 3.08 25.77 -15.14
C ASP A 193 3.08 24.34 -15.72
N SER A 194 3.42 23.32 -14.92
CA SER A 194 3.59 21.95 -15.42
C SER A 194 2.31 21.10 -15.40
N GLY A 195 1.22 21.57 -14.82
CA GLY A 195 -0.02 20.81 -14.67
C GLY A 195 0.08 19.60 -13.71
N ILE A 196 1.15 19.53 -12.88
CA ILE A 196 1.33 18.49 -11.88
C ILE A 196 0.27 18.66 -10.79
N GLN A 197 -0.51 17.60 -10.54
CA GLN A 197 -1.54 17.62 -9.53
C GLN A 197 -0.93 17.54 -8.11
N PRO A 198 -1.51 18.29 -7.12
CA PRO A 198 -1.02 18.27 -5.74
C PRO A 198 -1.32 16.95 -5.04
N VAL A 199 -0.56 16.67 -3.96
CA VAL A 199 -0.76 15.52 -3.05
C VAL A 199 -0.86 15.98 -1.59
N ASP A 200 -0.69 17.27 -1.34
CA ASP A 200 -0.50 17.86 0.00
C ASP A 200 -1.77 17.79 0.88
N GLU A 201 -2.94 17.52 0.28
CA GLU A 201 -4.23 17.43 0.98
C GLU A 201 -4.44 16.12 1.74
N TYR A 202 -3.61 15.10 1.51
CA TYR A 202 -3.82 13.79 2.10
C TYR A 202 -3.92 13.79 3.63
N PRO A 203 -3.05 14.49 4.40
CA PRO A 203 -3.19 14.50 5.87
C PRO A 203 -4.51 15.10 6.36
N SER A 204 -5.01 16.15 5.72
CA SER A 204 -6.31 16.75 6.05
C SER A 204 -7.45 15.80 5.71
N GLN A 205 -7.42 15.17 4.52
CA GLN A 205 -8.41 14.17 4.13
C GLN A 205 -8.39 12.94 5.05
N LEU A 206 -7.21 12.53 5.52
CA LEU A 206 -7.07 11.44 6.49
C LEU A 206 -7.71 11.84 7.82
N PHE A 207 -7.41 13.04 8.33
CA PHE A 207 -8.04 13.55 9.55
C PHE A 207 -9.56 13.60 9.42
N ASP A 208 -10.10 14.16 8.34
CA ASP A 208 -11.55 14.25 8.09
C ASP A 208 -12.21 12.86 8.02
N THR A 209 -11.52 11.91 7.36
CA THR A 209 -11.97 10.51 7.29
C THR A 209 -12.04 9.87 8.67
N LEU A 210 -11.03 10.10 9.52
CA LEU A 210 -10.99 9.57 10.89
C LEU A 210 -12.01 10.27 11.79
N ALA A 211 -12.08 11.59 11.73
CA ALA A 211 -13.00 12.40 12.52
C ALA A 211 -14.48 12.02 12.29
N ALA A 212 -14.82 11.68 11.04
CA ALA A 212 -16.17 11.22 10.68
C ALA A 212 -16.59 9.90 11.35
N LEU A 213 -15.65 9.15 11.92
CA LEU A 213 -15.92 7.89 12.63
C LEU A 213 -16.25 8.09 14.10
N SER A 214 -16.14 9.31 14.63
CA SER A 214 -16.35 9.58 16.04
C SER A 214 -17.73 9.10 16.51
N PRO A 215 -17.79 8.29 17.57
CA PRO A 215 -19.08 7.87 18.15
C PRO A 215 -19.79 9.01 18.87
N ARG A 216 -19.10 10.10 19.15
CA ARG A 216 -19.65 11.29 19.80
C ARG A 216 -19.70 12.44 18.81
N PRO A 217 -20.90 12.93 18.43
CA PRO A 217 -21.01 14.12 17.57
C PRO A 217 -20.40 15.33 18.28
N GLN A 218 -19.34 15.84 17.76
CA GLN A 218 -18.67 17.06 18.22
C GLN A 218 -17.87 17.68 17.08
N ASP A 219 -17.62 19.00 17.18
CA ASP A 219 -16.93 19.74 16.11
C ASP A 219 -15.48 19.29 15.95
N TYR A 220 -14.84 18.86 17.04
CA TYR A 220 -13.43 18.43 17.07
C TYR A 220 -13.28 17.14 17.88
N PRO A 221 -13.44 15.97 17.24
CA PRO A 221 -13.22 14.69 17.91
C PRO A 221 -11.73 14.50 18.23
N ASN A 222 -11.46 13.89 19.37
CA ASN A 222 -10.09 13.57 19.77
C ASN A 222 -9.61 12.32 19.05
N VAL A 223 -8.79 12.53 18.02
CA VAL A 223 -8.17 11.48 17.21
C VAL A 223 -6.74 11.25 17.68
N VAL A 224 -6.31 10.01 17.83
CA VAL A 224 -4.92 9.65 18.16
C VAL A 224 -4.35 8.63 17.18
N VAL A 225 -3.03 8.62 16.98
CA VAL A 225 -2.31 7.58 16.25
C VAL A 225 -1.70 6.61 17.24
N LEU A 226 -2.17 5.37 17.27
CA LEU A 226 -1.63 4.31 18.12
C LEU A 226 -0.47 3.60 17.43
N THR A 227 0.75 3.80 17.92
CA THR A 227 1.98 3.19 17.42
C THR A 227 2.48 2.06 18.30
N PRO A 228 3.11 1.00 17.74
CA PRO A 228 3.84 0.00 18.53
C PRO A 228 5.21 0.52 19.04
N GLY A 229 5.55 1.78 18.78
CA GLY A 229 6.76 2.42 19.28
C GLY A 229 7.91 2.47 18.26
N SER A 230 9.01 3.07 18.69
CA SER A 230 10.17 3.47 17.85
C SER A 230 10.94 2.29 17.23
N PHE A 231 10.74 1.07 17.69
CA PHE A 231 11.36 -0.14 17.09
C PHE A 231 10.64 -0.63 15.83
N ASN A 232 9.45 -0.09 15.54
CA ASN A 232 8.73 -0.44 14.32
C ASN A 232 9.36 0.23 13.10
N SER A 233 9.52 -0.51 12.00
CA SER A 233 10.12 -0.01 10.76
C SER A 233 9.35 1.16 10.12
N ALA A 234 8.05 1.26 10.38
CA ALA A 234 7.18 2.33 9.89
C ALA A 234 6.99 3.47 10.92
N TYR A 235 7.77 3.52 12.01
CA TYR A 235 7.62 4.54 13.06
C TYR A 235 7.73 5.96 12.52
N PHE A 236 8.62 6.20 11.56
CA PHE A 236 8.70 7.49 10.87
C PHE A 236 7.33 7.91 10.32
N GLU A 237 6.64 7.01 9.62
CA GLU A 237 5.32 7.30 9.06
C GLU A 237 4.28 7.58 10.13
N HIS A 238 4.32 6.85 11.26
CA HIS A 238 3.37 7.07 12.36
C HIS A 238 3.54 8.48 12.95
N ALA A 239 4.78 8.87 13.24
CA ALA A 239 5.11 10.20 13.76
C ALA A 239 4.81 11.31 12.76
N TYR A 240 5.17 11.09 11.49
CA TYR A 240 4.90 12.04 10.41
C TYR A 240 3.41 12.33 10.24
N LEU A 241 2.58 11.28 10.15
CA LEU A 241 1.13 11.44 9.99
C LEU A 241 0.48 12.08 11.21
N ALA A 242 0.88 11.71 12.42
CA ALA A 242 0.39 12.35 13.64
C ALA A 242 0.69 13.86 13.62
N GLN A 243 1.93 14.23 13.29
CA GLN A 243 2.34 15.62 13.18
C GLN A 243 1.59 16.39 12.10
N MET A 244 1.43 15.80 10.90
CA MET A 244 0.77 16.45 9.77
C MET A 244 -0.74 16.61 9.96
N MET A 245 -1.38 15.71 10.72
CA MET A 245 -2.79 15.83 11.13
C MET A 245 -2.97 16.73 12.35
N GLY A 246 -1.91 17.02 13.10
CA GLY A 246 -1.99 17.78 14.37
C GLY A 246 -2.65 16.98 15.50
N VAL A 247 -2.42 15.64 15.53
CA VAL A 247 -2.96 14.73 16.54
C VAL A 247 -1.85 14.06 17.33
N GLU A 248 -2.19 13.51 18.51
CA GLU A 248 -1.22 12.85 19.38
C GLU A 248 -0.79 11.49 18.82
N LEU A 249 0.52 11.22 18.95
CA LEU A 249 1.11 9.90 18.76
C LEU A 249 1.22 9.21 20.12
N VAL A 250 0.54 8.07 20.27
CA VAL A 250 0.46 7.34 21.54
C VAL A 250 0.92 5.89 21.39
N GLU A 251 1.48 5.33 22.44
CA GLU A 251 1.70 3.88 22.59
C GLU A 251 0.58 3.27 23.43
N GLY A 252 0.45 1.92 23.45
CA GLY A 252 -0.61 1.25 24.20
C GLY A 252 -0.63 1.58 25.68
N ARG A 253 0.55 1.84 26.30
CA ARG A 253 0.69 2.23 27.70
C ARG A 253 0.16 3.63 28.03
N ASP A 254 -0.04 4.48 27.02
CA ASP A 254 -0.53 5.84 27.20
C ASP A 254 -2.07 5.90 27.18
N LEU A 255 -2.72 4.75 26.86
CA LEU A 255 -4.18 4.62 26.80
C LEU A 255 -4.71 3.78 27.93
N ILE A 256 -5.91 4.13 28.41
CA ILE A 256 -6.64 3.41 29.44
C ILE A 256 -8.09 3.25 28.99
N VAL A 257 -8.67 2.07 29.25
CA VAL A 257 -10.11 1.81 29.12
C VAL A 257 -10.71 1.75 30.53
N ASP A 258 -11.72 2.57 30.81
CA ASP A 258 -12.40 2.59 32.10
C ASP A 258 -13.50 1.52 32.20
N ASP A 259 -14.19 1.49 33.35
CA ASP A 259 -15.28 0.55 33.62
C ASP A 259 -16.55 0.81 32.80
N ASP A 260 -16.69 2.02 32.23
CA ASP A 260 -17.76 2.41 31.30
C ASP A 260 -17.38 2.19 29.82
N ASP A 261 -16.31 1.46 29.57
CA ASP A 261 -15.74 1.16 28.25
C ASP A 261 -15.24 2.39 27.48
N ARG A 262 -14.99 3.52 28.15
CA ARG A 262 -14.43 4.72 27.52
C ARG A 262 -12.92 4.67 27.46
N VAL A 263 -12.38 5.16 26.36
CA VAL A 263 -10.92 5.24 26.17
C VAL A 263 -10.44 6.63 26.53
N TYR A 264 -9.37 6.67 27.31
CA TYR A 264 -8.70 7.91 27.68
C TYR A 264 -7.19 7.82 27.39
N MET A 265 -6.64 8.96 26.98
CA MET A 265 -5.19 9.17 26.90
C MET A 265 -4.71 9.82 28.19
N GLN A 266 -3.60 9.31 28.71
CA GLN A 266 -2.91 9.88 29.87
C GLN A 266 -2.09 11.10 29.44
N THR A 267 -2.38 12.25 30.03
CA THR A 267 -1.64 13.51 29.79
C THR A 267 -1.15 14.10 31.10
N ILE A 268 -0.24 15.08 31.01
CA ILE A 268 0.22 15.83 32.19
C ILE A 268 -0.90 16.62 32.90
N ALA A 269 -1.99 16.90 32.20
CA ALA A 269 -3.17 17.58 32.75
C ALA A 269 -4.24 16.62 33.27
N GLY A 270 -4.03 15.32 33.19
CA GLY A 270 -4.97 14.26 33.55
C GLY A 270 -5.43 13.41 32.37
N LEU A 271 -6.58 12.77 32.49
CA LEU A 271 -7.14 11.90 31.45
C LEU A 271 -7.90 12.73 30.41
N ALA A 272 -7.55 12.56 29.14
CA ALA A 272 -8.26 13.15 28.01
C ALA A 272 -9.02 12.05 27.24
N PRO A 273 -10.35 12.21 26.98
CA PRO A 273 -11.11 11.19 26.26
C PRO A 273 -10.61 11.05 24.83
N VAL A 274 -10.62 9.81 24.30
CA VAL A 274 -10.26 9.48 22.93
C VAL A 274 -11.51 9.00 22.18
N ASP A 275 -11.77 9.57 21.01
CA ASP A 275 -12.93 9.25 20.17
C ASP A 275 -12.58 8.28 19.05
N VAL A 276 -11.42 8.48 18.42
CA VAL A 276 -10.97 7.70 17.27
C VAL A 276 -9.50 7.33 17.41
N ILE A 277 -9.18 6.07 17.17
CA ILE A 277 -7.80 5.58 17.16
C ILE A 277 -7.43 5.15 15.74
N TYR A 278 -6.50 5.88 15.11
CA TYR A 278 -5.81 5.39 13.93
C TYR A 278 -4.71 4.44 14.37
N ARG A 279 -5.00 3.14 14.30
CA ARG A 279 -4.09 2.11 14.80
C ARG A 279 -3.01 1.75 13.78
N ARG A 280 -1.77 1.67 14.26
CA ARG A 280 -0.63 1.12 13.54
C ARG A 280 -0.12 -0.16 14.20
N VAL A 281 -0.92 -0.72 15.12
CA VAL A 281 -0.72 -2.01 15.80
C VAL A 281 -1.57 -3.08 15.11
N ASP A 282 -0.96 -4.24 14.83
CA ASP A 282 -1.67 -5.38 14.21
C ASP A 282 -2.73 -5.95 15.13
N ASP A 283 -3.80 -6.54 14.56
CA ASP A 283 -4.91 -7.15 15.30
C ASP A 283 -4.45 -8.08 16.43
N ALA A 284 -3.44 -8.92 16.15
CA ALA A 284 -2.95 -9.89 17.11
C ALA A 284 -2.38 -9.27 18.40
N PHE A 285 -1.94 -8.02 18.33
CA PHE A 285 -1.34 -7.30 19.46
C PHE A 285 -2.22 -6.20 20.04
N LEU A 286 -3.40 -5.96 19.46
CA LEU A 286 -4.23 -4.78 19.74
C LEU A 286 -4.84 -4.77 21.14
N ASP A 287 -5.28 -5.94 21.64
CA ASP A 287 -5.88 -6.08 22.97
C ASP A 287 -5.44 -7.41 23.59
N PRO A 288 -4.67 -7.39 24.69
CA PRO A 288 -4.20 -8.61 25.37
C PRO A 288 -5.32 -9.42 26.04
N GLU A 289 -6.49 -8.84 26.30
CA GLU A 289 -7.63 -9.58 26.84
C GLU A 289 -8.32 -10.46 25.80
N VAL A 290 -8.19 -10.11 24.51
CA VAL A 290 -8.92 -10.75 23.41
C VAL A 290 -8.02 -11.55 22.47
N PHE A 291 -6.81 -11.04 22.19
CA PHE A 291 -5.85 -11.63 21.26
C PHE A 291 -4.65 -12.22 22.00
N ARG A 292 -3.45 -11.75 21.73
CA ARG A 292 -2.22 -12.25 22.38
C ARG A 292 -2.10 -11.71 23.80
N LYS A 293 -2.20 -12.61 24.79
CA LYS A 293 -2.12 -12.28 26.21
C LYS A 293 -0.77 -11.67 26.66
N ASP A 294 0.29 -11.93 25.90
CA ASP A 294 1.64 -11.43 26.15
C ASP A 294 1.93 -10.10 25.42
N SER A 295 0.93 -9.50 24.77
CA SER A 295 1.10 -8.24 24.07
C SER A 295 1.28 -7.09 25.06
N LEU A 296 2.37 -6.34 24.87
CA LEU A 296 2.66 -5.06 25.54
C LEU A 296 2.41 -3.85 24.62
N LEU A 297 1.98 -4.08 23.39
CA LEU A 297 1.79 -3.05 22.36
C LEU A 297 0.36 -2.53 22.30
N GLY A 298 -0.57 -3.31 22.77
CA GLY A 298 -2.01 -3.01 22.74
C GLY A 298 -2.53 -2.40 24.03
N VAL A 299 -3.85 -2.26 24.09
CA VAL A 299 -4.57 -1.65 25.20
C VAL A 299 -5.57 -2.66 25.76
N PRO A 300 -5.45 -3.07 27.05
CA PRO A 300 -6.43 -3.97 27.68
C PRO A 300 -7.83 -3.38 27.63
N GLY A 301 -8.82 -4.16 27.20
CA GLY A 301 -10.22 -3.75 27.10
C GLY A 301 -10.59 -2.93 25.85
N LEU A 302 -9.63 -2.67 24.96
CA LEU A 302 -9.90 -1.84 23.76
C LEU A 302 -10.98 -2.45 22.85
N MET A 303 -10.98 -3.78 22.70
CA MET A 303 -12.01 -4.47 21.91
C MET A 303 -13.41 -4.36 22.56
N ARG A 304 -13.49 -4.28 23.89
CA ARG A 304 -14.73 -4.05 24.62
C ARG A 304 -15.24 -2.63 24.36
N ALA A 305 -14.36 -1.62 24.48
CA ALA A 305 -14.65 -0.22 24.19
C ALA A 305 -15.11 -0.01 22.72
N TRP A 306 -14.47 -0.68 21.77
CA TRP A 306 -14.85 -0.63 20.36
C TRP A 306 -16.23 -1.27 20.12
N ARG A 307 -16.48 -2.45 20.69
CA ARG A 307 -17.77 -3.16 20.53
C ARG A 307 -18.94 -2.47 21.23
N SER A 308 -18.70 -1.75 22.31
CA SER A 308 -19.72 -0.93 22.98
C SER A 308 -19.99 0.42 22.27
N GLY A 309 -19.22 0.72 21.20
CA GLY A 309 -19.37 1.96 20.44
C GLY A 309 -18.82 3.19 21.16
N GLN A 310 -17.92 3.03 22.14
CA GLN A 310 -17.32 4.15 22.88
C GLN A 310 -16.10 4.74 22.19
N VAL A 311 -15.50 4.01 21.26
CA VAL A 311 -14.35 4.45 20.45
C VAL A 311 -14.44 3.86 19.04
N ALA A 312 -13.97 4.59 18.04
CA ALA A 312 -13.78 4.04 16.68
C ALA A 312 -12.33 3.62 16.45
N LEU A 313 -12.13 2.53 15.71
CA LEU A 313 -10.83 2.02 15.32
C LEU A 313 -10.69 2.04 13.79
N ALA A 314 -9.67 2.64 13.26
CA ALA A 314 -9.35 2.66 11.84
C ALA A 314 -7.93 2.07 11.58
N ASN A 315 -7.75 1.05 10.70
CA ASN A 315 -8.81 0.24 10.14
C ASN A 315 -9.43 -0.64 11.24
N ALA A 316 -10.68 -1.01 11.05
CA ALA A 316 -11.37 -1.85 12.00
C ALA A 316 -10.64 -3.20 12.20
N PRO A 317 -10.60 -3.73 13.44
CA PRO A 317 -10.07 -5.08 13.68
C PRO A 317 -10.81 -6.10 12.81
N GLY A 318 -10.06 -7.00 12.18
CA GLY A 318 -10.63 -7.99 11.26
C GLY A 318 -10.67 -7.58 9.80
N ALA A 319 -10.40 -6.30 9.45
CA ALA A 319 -10.29 -5.87 8.04
C ALA A 319 -9.26 -6.68 7.26
N GLY A 320 -8.26 -7.21 7.96
CA GLY A 320 -7.20 -8.04 7.38
C GLY A 320 -7.67 -9.34 6.72
N VAL A 321 -8.93 -9.75 6.88
CA VAL A 321 -9.49 -10.91 6.16
C VAL A 321 -9.43 -10.69 4.64
N ALA A 322 -9.55 -9.47 4.18
CA ALA A 322 -9.48 -9.11 2.77
C ALA A 322 -8.05 -8.79 2.27
N ASP A 323 -7.05 -8.71 3.16
CA ASP A 323 -5.61 -8.66 2.83
C ASP A 323 -5.10 -10.00 2.27
N ASP A 324 -5.84 -11.08 2.49
CA ASP A 324 -5.45 -12.42 2.10
C ASP A 324 -5.33 -12.54 0.57
N LYS A 325 -4.17 -12.94 0.08
CA LYS A 325 -3.90 -13.10 -1.37
C LYS A 325 -4.85 -14.06 -2.07
N VAL A 326 -5.46 -14.98 -1.33
CA VAL A 326 -6.51 -15.85 -1.88
C VAL A 326 -7.78 -15.05 -2.09
N VAL A 327 -8.15 -14.17 -1.15
CA VAL A 327 -9.30 -13.26 -1.32
C VAL A 327 -9.10 -12.33 -2.50
N TYR A 328 -7.89 -11.79 -2.67
CA TYR A 328 -7.54 -10.96 -3.84
C TYR A 328 -7.95 -11.62 -5.17
N ALA A 329 -7.75 -12.94 -5.32
CA ALA A 329 -8.10 -13.66 -6.54
C ALA A 329 -9.62 -13.73 -6.79
N TRP A 330 -10.45 -13.43 -5.79
CA TRP A 330 -11.91 -13.39 -5.86
C TRP A 330 -12.48 -11.97 -6.01
N VAL A 331 -11.66 -10.93 -5.95
CA VAL A 331 -12.17 -9.55 -5.97
C VAL A 331 -13.01 -9.23 -7.21
N PRO A 332 -12.70 -9.70 -8.42
CA PRO A 332 -13.60 -9.53 -9.57
C PRO A 332 -15.00 -10.09 -9.33
N ASP A 333 -15.12 -11.27 -8.70
CA ASP A 333 -16.40 -11.91 -8.39
C ASP A 333 -17.12 -11.18 -7.23
N ILE A 334 -16.36 -10.66 -6.26
CA ILE A 334 -16.85 -9.82 -5.15
C ILE A 334 -17.45 -8.52 -5.69
N ILE A 335 -16.80 -7.84 -6.64
CA ILE A 335 -17.33 -6.63 -7.30
C ILE A 335 -18.65 -6.93 -8.00
N ARG A 336 -18.70 -7.96 -8.81
CA ARG A 336 -19.94 -8.36 -9.50
C ARG A 336 -21.07 -8.68 -8.51
N TYR A 337 -20.74 -9.39 -7.44
CA TYR A 337 -21.74 -9.82 -6.45
C TYR A 337 -22.36 -8.67 -5.67
N TYR A 338 -21.55 -7.73 -5.17
CA TYR A 338 -22.05 -6.65 -4.31
C TYR A 338 -22.48 -5.40 -5.07
N LEU A 339 -21.87 -5.11 -6.21
CA LEU A 339 -22.13 -3.89 -6.96
C LEU A 339 -22.91 -4.10 -8.25
N ASP A 340 -23.07 -5.35 -8.71
CA ASP A 340 -23.66 -5.70 -10.04
C ASP A 340 -22.93 -4.97 -11.18
N GLU A 341 -21.60 -4.85 -11.07
CA GLU A 341 -20.74 -4.12 -12.00
C GLU A 341 -19.58 -4.98 -12.46
N GLU A 342 -19.03 -4.69 -13.63
CA GLU A 342 -17.75 -5.26 -14.06
C GLU A 342 -16.58 -4.51 -13.40
N PRO A 343 -15.46 -5.18 -13.08
CA PRO A 343 -14.29 -4.54 -12.51
C PRO A 343 -13.75 -3.40 -13.38
N GLY A 344 -13.69 -2.18 -12.83
CA GLY A 344 -13.14 -1.00 -13.50
C GLY A 344 -11.62 -1.03 -13.66
N ILE A 345 -10.92 -1.86 -12.87
CA ILE A 345 -9.50 -2.15 -13.00
C ILE A 345 -9.27 -3.65 -12.84
N ALA A 346 -8.50 -4.23 -13.76
CA ALA A 346 -8.27 -5.68 -13.79
C ALA A 346 -7.23 -6.11 -12.74
N ASN A 347 -7.35 -7.34 -12.24
CA ASN A 347 -6.30 -8.01 -11.49
C ASN A 347 -5.20 -8.52 -12.44
N VAL A 348 -3.98 -8.67 -11.90
CA VAL A 348 -3.02 -9.60 -12.50
C VAL A 348 -3.67 -11.00 -12.57
N PRO A 349 -3.62 -11.69 -13.72
CA PRO A 349 -4.15 -13.05 -13.84
C PRO A 349 -3.64 -13.93 -12.70
N THR A 350 -4.54 -14.61 -11.99
CA THR A 350 -4.20 -15.33 -10.77
C THR A 350 -4.85 -16.68 -10.74
N TRP A 351 -4.05 -17.73 -10.59
CA TRP A 351 -4.49 -19.10 -10.37
C TRP A 351 -4.66 -19.39 -8.89
N LYS A 352 -5.82 -19.93 -8.54
CA LYS A 352 -6.17 -20.31 -7.16
C LYS A 352 -5.75 -21.76 -6.93
N CYS A 353 -4.67 -22.01 -6.19
CA CYS A 353 -4.20 -23.39 -5.96
C CYS A 353 -5.20 -24.26 -5.17
N SER A 354 -6.21 -23.65 -4.53
CA SER A 354 -7.36 -24.36 -3.95
C SER A 354 -8.23 -25.02 -5.02
N ASP A 355 -8.35 -24.42 -6.22
CA ASP A 355 -9.03 -25.02 -7.34
C ASP A 355 -8.22 -26.18 -7.94
N PRO A 356 -8.82 -27.35 -8.18
CA PRO A 356 -8.08 -28.51 -8.72
C PRO A 356 -7.56 -28.31 -10.14
N ALA A 357 -8.23 -27.51 -11.01
CA ALA A 357 -7.78 -27.27 -12.37
C ALA A 357 -6.60 -26.30 -12.39
N ASP A 358 -6.73 -25.18 -11.67
CA ASP A 358 -5.66 -24.19 -11.49
C ASP A 358 -4.42 -24.83 -10.86
N ARG A 359 -4.61 -25.65 -9.81
CA ARG A 359 -3.52 -26.34 -9.15
C ARG A 359 -2.74 -27.28 -10.08
N ARG A 360 -3.43 -28.03 -10.95
CA ARG A 360 -2.76 -28.87 -11.96
C ARG A 360 -1.91 -28.04 -12.91
N TYR A 361 -2.47 -26.91 -13.37
CA TYR A 361 -1.74 -25.99 -14.23
C TYR A 361 -0.48 -25.44 -13.54
N VAL A 362 -0.64 -24.91 -12.33
CA VAL A 362 0.45 -24.34 -11.54
C VAL A 362 1.58 -25.36 -11.31
N LEU A 363 1.24 -26.58 -10.91
CA LEU A 363 2.23 -27.64 -10.67
C LEU A 363 3.00 -28.03 -11.95
N ALA A 364 2.40 -27.92 -13.11
CA ALA A 364 3.06 -28.19 -14.39
C ALA A 364 3.96 -27.03 -14.86
N HIS A 365 3.71 -25.79 -14.40
CA HIS A 365 4.36 -24.55 -14.90
C HIS A 365 5.15 -23.79 -13.82
N LEU A 366 5.54 -24.43 -12.71
CA LEU A 366 6.26 -23.78 -11.60
C LEU A 366 7.53 -23.00 -12.03
N GLY A 367 8.17 -23.40 -13.12
CA GLY A 367 9.35 -22.68 -13.65
C GLY A 367 9.03 -21.36 -14.36
N GLU A 368 7.76 -21.07 -14.63
CA GLU A 368 7.30 -19.91 -15.39
C GLU A 368 6.50 -18.91 -14.53
N LEU A 369 6.05 -19.37 -13.36
CA LEU A 369 5.10 -18.65 -12.52
C LEU A 369 5.78 -18.07 -11.26
N VAL A 370 5.15 -17.04 -10.71
CA VAL A 370 5.40 -16.57 -9.35
C VAL A 370 4.36 -17.19 -8.44
N VAL A 371 4.79 -18.01 -7.46
CA VAL A 371 3.91 -18.61 -6.46
C VAL A 371 4.05 -17.87 -5.15
N LYS A 372 2.93 -17.44 -4.59
CA LYS A 372 2.86 -16.60 -3.38
C LYS A 372 2.08 -17.32 -2.28
N PRO A 373 2.57 -17.32 -1.03
CA PRO A 373 1.78 -17.77 0.11
C PRO A 373 0.67 -16.75 0.44
N ALA A 374 -0.47 -17.25 0.93
CA ALA A 374 -1.68 -16.46 1.20
C ALA A 374 -1.47 -15.37 2.25
N ASN A 375 -0.76 -15.69 3.34
CA ASN A 375 -0.70 -14.88 4.55
C ASN A 375 0.61 -14.09 4.70
N GLU A 376 1.54 -14.17 3.73
CA GLU A 376 2.83 -13.50 3.79
C GLU A 376 2.80 -12.15 3.04
N SER A 377 3.59 -11.18 3.51
CA SER A 377 3.76 -9.86 2.92
C SER A 377 5.24 -9.57 2.62
N GLY A 378 5.54 -8.49 1.91
CA GLY A 378 6.92 -8.05 1.67
C GLY A 378 7.73 -8.94 0.72
N GLY A 379 7.11 -9.89 0.01
CA GLY A 379 7.79 -10.80 -0.92
C GLY A 379 8.53 -11.97 -0.27
N TYR A 380 8.28 -12.21 1.02
CA TYR A 380 8.87 -13.35 1.71
C TYR A 380 8.15 -14.66 1.36
N GLY A 381 8.90 -15.76 1.34
CA GLY A 381 8.35 -17.10 1.15
C GLY A 381 7.75 -17.38 -0.22
N MET A 382 7.99 -16.55 -1.25
CA MET A 382 7.49 -16.77 -2.61
C MET A 382 8.50 -17.52 -3.50
N LEU A 383 8.00 -18.19 -4.53
CA LEU A 383 8.80 -18.79 -5.58
C LEU A 383 8.74 -17.90 -6.84
N ILE A 384 9.88 -17.43 -7.32
CA ILE A 384 9.99 -16.81 -8.65
C ILE A 384 10.50 -17.88 -9.61
N GLY A 385 9.58 -18.51 -10.33
CA GLY A 385 9.85 -19.69 -11.15
C GLY A 385 11.06 -19.57 -12.08
N PRO A 386 11.18 -18.53 -12.92
CA PRO A 386 12.32 -18.37 -13.82
C PRO A 386 13.68 -18.26 -13.11
N HIS A 387 13.71 -17.81 -11.86
CA HIS A 387 14.93 -17.67 -11.07
C HIS A 387 15.15 -18.82 -10.08
N SER A 388 14.25 -19.80 -10.06
CA SER A 388 14.25 -20.88 -9.07
C SER A 388 14.97 -22.13 -9.54
N THR A 389 15.60 -22.82 -8.60
CA THR A 389 16.20 -24.14 -8.83
C THR A 389 15.13 -25.24 -8.90
N LYS A 390 15.47 -26.37 -9.51
CA LYS A 390 14.59 -27.55 -9.53
C LYS A 390 14.31 -28.11 -8.11
N ALA A 391 15.19 -27.86 -7.16
CA ALA A 391 14.98 -28.25 -5.76
C ALA A 391 13.90 -27.39 -5.11
N GLU A 392 13.94 -26.08 -5.30
CA GLU A 392 12.92 -25.12 -4.83
C GLU A 392 11.57 -25.40 -5.48
N GLN A 393 11.51 -25.61 -6.79
CA GLN A 393 10.27 -25.99 -7.49
C GLN A 393 9.65 -27.25 -6.90
N ARG A 394 10.47 -28.29 -6.61
CA ARG A 394 10.00 -29.52 -5.95
C ARG A 394 9.49 -29.27 -4.52
N LYS A 395 10.17 -28.39 -3.76
CA LYS A 395 9.71 -27.99 -2.42
C LYS A 395 8.34 -27.34 -2.49
N PHE A 396 8.18 -26.32 -3.39
CA PHE A 396 6.89 -25.63 -3.56
C PHE A 396 5.80 -26.57 -4.10
N ALA A 397 6.12 -27.51 -4.99
CA ALA A 397 5.16 -28.51 -5.45
C ALA A 397 4.58 -29.36 -4.32
N ARG A 398 5.39 -29.69 -3.28
CA ARG A 398 4.90 -30.39 -2.07
C ARG A 398 4.01 -29.47 -1.24
N LEU A 399 4.50 -28.27 -0.94
CA LEU A 399 3.75 -27.28 -0.14
C LEU A 399 2.36 -26.99 -0.72
N ILE A 400 2.27 -26.80 -2.06
CA ILE A 400 0.99 -26.58 -2.76
C ILE A 400 0.07 -27.80 -2.66
N LYS A 401 0.61 -29.03 -2.74
CA LYS A 401 -0.18 -30.25 -2.62
C LYS A 401 -0.69 -30.46 -1.20
N ASP A 402 0.16 -30.18 -0.21
CA ASP A 402 -0.15 -30.39 1.20
C ASP A 402 -1.12 -29.32 1.73
N HIS A 403 -0.97 -28.06 1.27
CA HIS A 403 -1.74 -26.90 1.71
C HIS A 403 -2.23 -26.03 0.54
N PRO A 404 -3.07 -26.53 -0.36
CA PRO A 404 -3.43 -25.83 -1.61
C PRO A 404 -4.13 -24.48 -1.39
N ARG A 405 -4.89 -24.33 -0.32
CA ARG A 405 -5.53 -23.07 0.06
C ARG A 405 -4.51 -21.96 0.28
N ASN A 406 -3.33 -22.31 0.78
CA ASN A 406 -2.35 -21.31 1.23
C ASN A 406 -1.49 -20.75 0.08
N TYR A 407 -1.80 -21.05 -1.18
CA TYR A 407 -1.02 -20.59 -2.31
C TYR A 407 -1.88 -20.08 -3.46
N ILE A 408 -1.41 -19.00 -4.07
CA ILE A 408 -1.83 -18.54 -5.39
C ILE A 408 -0.62 -18.52 -6.32
N ALA A 409 -0.88 -18.50 -7.63
CA ALA A 409 0.17 -18.31 -8.61
C ALA A 409 -0.23 -17.23 -9.63
N GLN A 410 0.76 -16.50 -10.11
CA GLN A 410 0.62 -15.43 -11.09
C GLN A 410 1.65 -15.61 -12.20
N PRO A 411 1.44 -15.11 -13.43
CA PRO A 411 2.46 -15.11 -14.45
C PRO A 411 3.64 -14.24 -13.99
N THR A 412 4.83 -14.55 -14.46
CA THR A 412 5.96 -13.63 -14.33
C THR A 412 5.71 -12.45 -15.27
N LEU A 413 5.36 -11.31 -14.71
CA LEU A 413 5.04 -10.11 -15.49
C LEU A 413 6.32 -9.43 -16.00
N ALA A 414 6.29 -8.96 -17.23
CA ALA A 414 7.24 -8.01 -17.75
C ALA A 414 6.88 -6.61 -17.24
N LEU A 415 7.23 -6.32 -15.97
CA LEU A 415 6.92 -5.05 -15.33
C LEU A 415 7.46 -3.88 -16.15
N SER A 416 6.73 -2.76 -16.16
CA SER A 416 7.21 -1.52 -16.78
C SER A 416 8.52 -1.05 -16.15
N THR A 417 9.28 -0.28 -16.92
CA THR A 417 10.50 0.39 -16.45
C THR A 417 10.31 1.90 -16.39
N CYS A 418 11.11 2.53 -15.54
CA CYS A 418 11.26 3.97 -15.51
C CYS A 418 12.74 4.31 -15.56
N PRO A 419 13.16 5.37 -16.31
CA PRO A 419 14.53 5.84 -16.25
C PRO A 419 14.92 6.14 -14.81
N THR A 420 16.03 5.59 -14.36
CA THR A 420 16.50 5.71 -12.97
C THR A 420 17.97 6.13 -12.99
N TYR A 421 18.31 7.11 -12.15
CA TYR A 421 19.68 7.62 -12.06
C TYR A 421 20.52 6.72 -11.15
N VAL A 422 21.41 5.97 -11.75
CA VAL A 422 22.32 5.02 -11.08
C VAL A 422 23.78 5.45 -11.26
N ALA A 423 24.71 4.80 -10.57
CA ALA A 423 26.14 5.17 -10.64
C ALA A 423 26.73 5.20 -12.07
N SER A 424 26.20 4.38 -12.98
CA SER A 424 26.64 4.33 -14.39
C SER A 424 25.90 5.32 -15.31
N GLY A 425 25.02 6.16 -14.78
CA GLY A 425 24.18 7.08 -15.56
C GLY A 425 22.70 6.76 -15.44
N VAL A 426 21.89 6.98 -16.49
CA VAL A 426 20.47 6.62 -16.50
C VAL A 426 20.28 5.22 -17.05
N ALA A 427 19.58 4.38 -16.30
CA ALA A 427 19.28 3.01 -16.70
C ALA A 427 17.81 2.66 -16.43
N PRO A 428 17.21 1.74 -17.22
CA PRO A 428 15.86 1.28 -16.95
C PRO A 428 15.83 0.45 -15.66
N ARG A 429 14.82 0.69 -14.83
CA ARG A 429 14.54 -0.08 -13.63
C ARG A 429 13.05 -0.36 -13.54
N HIS A 430 12.70 -1.57 -13.13
CA HIS A 430 11.32 -1.95 -12.92
C HIS A 430 10.69 -1.16 -11.77
N VAL A 431 9.41 -0.82 -11.94
CA VAL A 431 8.64 -0.03 -10.98
C VAL A 431 7.27 -0.65 -10.72
N ASP A 432 6.75 -0.40 -9.53
CA ASP A 432 5.33 -0.54 -9.20
C ASP A 432 4.77 0.77 -8.64
N LEU A 433 3.50 0.77 -8.25
CA LEU A 433 2.82 1.95 -7.74
C LEU A 433 1.88 1.55 -6.61
N ARG A 434 1.95 2.24 -5.48
CA ARG A 434 1.00 2.13 -4.38
C ARG A 434 0.23 3.43 -4.19
N PRO A 435 -0.96 3.60 -4.80
CA PRO A 435 -1.90 4.62 -4.37
C PRO A 435 -2.48 4.29 -3.01
N PHE A 436 -2.99 5.33 -2.34
CA PHE A 436 -3.70 5.21 -1.08
C PHE A 436 -5.14 5.66 -1.26
N ILE A 437 -6.06 4.92 -0.65
CA ILE A 437 -7.49 5.18 -0.73
C ILE A 437 -8.00 5.41 0.70
N LEU A 438 -8.71 6.50 0.90
CA LEU A 438 -9.39 6.83 2.14
C LEU A 438 -10.89 6.60 1.95
N SER A 439 -11.48 5.75 2.78
CA SER A 439 -12.91 5.43 2.77
C SER A 439 -13.58 5.95 4.04
N GLY A 440 -14.48 6.89 3.88
CA GLY A 440 -15.28 7.53 4.94
C GLY A 440 -16.62 7.95 4.38
N LEU A 441 -17.12 9.13 4.75
CA LEU A 441 -18.31 9.73 4.14
C LEU A 441 -18.16 9.92 2.62
N GLN A 442 -16.94 10.16 2.20
CA GLN A 442 -16.51 10.16 0.80
C GLN A 442 -15.29 9.27 0.64
N THR A 443 -15.08 8.75 -0.57
CA THR A 443 -13.89 7.97 -0.88
C THR A 443 -12.92 8.83 -1.67
N HIS A 444 -11.70 8.98 -1.16
CA HIS A 444 -10.62 9.74 -1.79
C HIS A 444 -9.51 8.81 -2.24
N VAL A 445 -9.03 8.98 -3.46
CA VAL A 445 -7.81 8.31 -3.97
C VAL A 445 -6.71 9.37 -4.09
N THR A 446 -5.53 9.06 -3.57
CA THR A 446 -4.37 9.97 -3.72
C THR A 446 -4.11 10.33 -5.18
N THR A 447 -3.67 11.53 -5.43
CA THR A 447 -3.30 11.99 -6.78
C THR A 447 -1.92 11.42 -7.14
N GLY A 448 -1.89 10.15 -7.55
CA GLY A 448 -0.70 9.34 -7.70
C GLY A 448 -0.54 8.33 -6.57
N GLY A 449 0.69 8.00 -6.23
CA GLY A 449 1.00 7.02 -5.20
C GLY A 449 2.51 6.94 -4.96
N LEU A 450 2.92 6.08 -4.06
CA LEU A 450 4.33 5.75 -3.89
C LEU A 450 4.79 4.85 -5.05
N THR A 451 5.62 5.37 -5.94
CA THR A 451 6.36 4.52 -6.88
C THR A 451 7.56 3.91 -6.18
N ARG A 452 7.62 2.56 -6.15
CA ARG A 452 8.80 1.82 -5.70
C ARG A 452 9.61 1.41 -6.92
N VAL A 453 10.94 1.39 -6.80
CA VAL A 453 11.85 1.10 -7.91
C VAL A 453 12.89 0.06 -7.51
N ALA A 454 13.10 -0.95 -8.37
CA ALA A 454 14.16 -1.92 -8.20
C ALA A 454 15.53 -1.27 -8.48
N LEU A 455 16.42 -1.20 -7.50
CA LEU A 455 17.73 -0.57 -7.68
C LEU A 455 18.72 -1.48 -8.42
N GLN A 456 18.56 -2.80 -8.30
CA GLN A 456 19.40 -3.77 -9.02
C GLN A 456 18.88 -4.00 -10.44
N ALA A 457 19.80 -4.06 -11.39
CA ALA A 457 19.47 -4.34 -12.80
C ALA A 457 18.80 -5.72 -12.95
N GLY A 458 17.64 -5.75 -13.65
CA GLY A 458 16.90 -6.97 -13.92
C GLY A 458 16.13 -7.55 -12.72
N SER A 459 16.19 -6.92 -11.54
CA SER A 459 15.38 -7.34 -10.40
C SER A 459 13.92 -6.96 -10.59
N LEU A 460 13.01 -7.90 -10.36
CA LEU A 460 11.56 -7.68 -10.28
C LEU A 460 11.09 -7.32 -8.85
N VAL A 461 12.01 -7.35 -7.88
CA VAL A 461 11.72 -7.03 -6.48
C VAL A 461 11.89 -5.53 -6.28
N VAL A 462 10.79 -4.84 -6.09
CA VAL A 462 10.72 -3.37 -5.92
C VAL A 462 10.53 -2.95 -4.46
N ASN A 463 10.22 -3.91 -3.57
CA ASN A 463 9.91 -3.61 -2.16
C ASN A 463 11.06 -2.93 -1.43
N SER A 464 10.76 -1.85 -0.73
CA SER A 464 11.73 -1.10 0.09
C SER A 464 12.36 -1.97 1.18
N SER A 465 11.60 -2.92 1.78
CA SER A 465 12.11 -3.88 2.76
C SER A 465 13.20 -4.82 2.23
N GLN A 466 13.34 -4.94 0.93
CA GLN A 466 14.36 -5.74 0.26
C GLN A 466 15.38 -4.88 -0.51
N GLY A 467 15.52 -3.61 -0.14
CA GLY A 467 16.51 -2.70 -0.74
C GLY A 467 16.04 -1.97 -2.00
N GLY A 468 14.73 -1.91 -2.25
CA GLY A 468 14.16 -1.04 -3.28
C GLY A 468 14.23 0.44 -2.90
N GLY A 469 14.23 1.31 -3.91
CA GLY A 469 14.13 2.76 -3.74
C GLY A 469 12.73 3.29 -4.05
N SER A 470 12.60 4.62 -4.03
CA SER A 470 11.36 5.32 -4.36
C SER A 470 11.56 6.42 -5.40
N LYS A 471 10.48 6.82 -6.04
CA LYS A 471 10.37 7.96 -6.96
C LYS A 471 9.11 8.75 -6.64
N ASP A 472 9.15 10.06 -6.90
CA ASP A 472 7.92 10.84 -6.92
C ASP A 472 7.05 10.45 -8.12
N THR A 473 5.73 10.40 -7.91
CA THR A 473 4.74 10.10 -8.96
C THR A 473 3.98 11.37 -9.30
N TRP A 474 4.03 11.78 -10.55
CA TRP A 474 3.39 12.98 -11.04
C TRP A 474 2.18 12.65 -11.91
N ILE A 475 1.01 13.05 -11.45
CA ILE A 475 -0.19 13.04 -12.27
C ILE A 475 -0.25 14.37 -13.00
N VAL A 476 -0.16 14.32 -14.33
CA VAL A 476 -0.03 15.53 -15.16
C VAL A 476 -1.28 15.75 -16.00
N ASP A 477 -1.87 16.94 -15.85
CA ASP A 477 -2.96 17.42 -16.70
C ASP A 477 -2.38 18.07 -17.95
N THR A 478 -2.40 17.34 -19.05
CA THR A 478 -1.84 17.82 -20.33
C THR A 478 -2.69 18.90 -21.02
N GLU A 479 -3.90 19.16 -20.56
CA GLU A 479 -4.77 20.20 -21.11
C GLU A 479 -4.47 21.56 -20.49
N ARG A 480 -3.95 21.61 -19.28
CA ARG A 480 -3.50 22.82 -18.58
C ARG A 480 -2.07 23.25 -18.94
N SER A 481 -1.29 22.39 -19.59
CA SER A 481 0.12 22.63 -19.96
C SER A 481 0.27 23.32 -21.34
N ARG A 482 -0.73 24.06 -21.80
CA ARG A 482 -0.70 24.78 -23.08
C ARG A 482 -0.63 26.30 -22.89
#